data_3e16b252851194cf48f6f7c8cac36275
#
_entry.id   3e16b252851194cf48f6f7c8cac36275
#
_cell.length_a   1.000
_cell.length_b   1.000
_cell.length_c   1.000
_cell.angle_alpha   90.00
_cell.angle_beta   90.00
_cell.angle_gamma   90.00
#
_symmetry.space_group_name_H-M   'P 1'
#
loop_
_entity.id
_entity.type
_entity.pdbx_description
1 polymer ?
#
loop_
_entity_poly.entity_id
_entity_poly.type
_entity_poly.pdbx_seq_one_letter_code
_entity_poly.pdbx_strand_id
1 'polypeptide(L)'
;MRKSTIVTILAVLALSGAAMAQAGNTASGTLTVTATVNSSINLVFNSDAAGVPLSSGAGTNAATLAFGNVAAFGAIGANITRTVVAGTSFTVSTPVDVLVTKANSSSANYTLKAQLGAADATNTWAVAGNTITSAAASTITSTGTYGSNASESIAITIPFTEASGTAISNTINFTATSN
;
A
#
# COMPACT_ATOMS: atom_id res chain seq x y z
N MET A 1 62.65 -55.73 -48.79
CA MET A 1 61.50 -55.47 -47.85
C MET A 1 61.81 -54.40 -46.85
N ARG A 2 62.26 -53.23 -47.19
CA ARG A 2 62.53 -52.09 -46.22
C ARG A 2 61.96 -50.76 -46.58
N LYS A 3 61.26 -50.65 -47.69
CA LYS A 3 60.59 -49.35 -48.08
C LYS A 3 59.13 -49.20 -47.68
N SER A 4 58.49 -50.31 -47.37
CA SER A 4 57.09 -50.30 -46.98
C SER A 4 56.85 -49.85 -45.52
N THR A 5 57.77 -50.12 -44.64
CA THR A 5 57.62 -49.85 -43.20
C THR A 5 57.81 -48.38 -42.87
N ILE A 6 58.58 -47.61 -43.65
CA ILE A 6 58.83 -46.19 -43.40
C ILE A 6 57.61 -45.38 -43.85
N VAL A 7 56.94 -45.79 -44.95
CA VAL A 7 55.72 -45.08 -45.41
C VAL A 7 54.56 -45.28 -44.44
N THR A 8 54.46 -46.46 -43.83
CA THR A 8 53.39 -46.74 -42.85
C THR A 8 53.54 -45.96 -41.55
N ILE A 9 54.81 -45.79 -41.11
CA ILE A 9 55.11 -45.01 -39.90
C ILE A 9 54.86 -43.52 -40.14
N LEU A 10 55.18 -43.03 -41.34
CA LEU A 10 54.94 -41.64 -41.67
C LEU A 10 53.41 -41.31 -41.83
N ALA A 11 52.63 -42.28 -42.35
CA ALA A 11 51.21 -42.16 -42.43
C ALA A 11 50.53 -42.18 -41.03
N VAL A 12 51.04 -43.00 -40.13
CA VAL A 12 50.52 -43.03 -38.75
C VAL A 12 50.88 -41.75 -37.98
N LEU A 13 52.08 -41.18 -38.23
CA LEU A 13 52.43 -39.90 -37.62
C LEU A 13 51.61 -38.73 -38.19
N ALA A 14 51.28 -38.77 -39.47
CA ALA A 14 50.47 -37.73 -40.08
C ALA A 14 49.00 -37.79 -39.59
N LEU A 15 48.46 -39.00 -39.34
CA LEU A 15 47.13 -39.12 -38.73
C LEU A 15 47.10 -38.75 -37.28
N SER A 16 48.18 -38.97 -36.51
CA SER A 16 48.22 -38.56 -35.12
C SER A 16 48.37 -37.05 -34.91
N GLY A 17 48.92 -36.36 -35.90
CA GLY A 17 49.01 -34.87 -35.85
C GLY A 17 47.71 -34.18 -36.21
N ALA A 18 46.82 -34.83 -36.98
CA ALA A 18 45.51 -34.26 -37.31
C ALA A 18 44.45 -34.45 -36.21
N ALA A 19 44.71 -35.35 -35.25
CA ALA A 19 43.77 -35.61 -34.17
C ALA A 19 43.88 -34.62 -32.96
N MET A 20 44.82 -33.68 -33.03
CA MET A 20 45.05 -32.70 -31.97
C MET A 20 44.37 -31.33 -32.22
N ALA A 21 43.56 -31.20 -33.26
CA ALA A 21 42.63 -30.13 -33.31
C ALA A 21 41.51 -30.48 -32.30
N GLN A 22 41.73 -30.17 -31.05
CA GLN A 22 40.68 -30.24 -30.02
C GLN A 22 39.58 -29.32 -30.47
N ALA A 23 38.56 -29.86 -31.13
CA ALA A 23 37.35 -29.14 -31.39
C ALA A 23 36.91 -28.59 -30.03
N GLY A 24 36.84 -27.26 -29.90
CA GLY A 24 36.43 -26.64 -28.64
C GLY A 24 35.11 -27.28 -28.22
N ASN A 25 35.08 -27.91 -27.05
CA ASN A 25 33.87 -28.49 -26.51
C ASN A 25 32.92 -27.32 -26.23
N THR A 26 31.90 -27.17 -27.05
CA THR A 26 30.81 -26.21 -26.83
C THR A 26 29.67 -26.96 -26.21
N ALA A 27 29.22 -26.46 -25.06
CA ALA A 27 27.96 -26.88 -24.45
C ALA A 27 26.96 -25.77 -24.60
N SER A 28 25.78 -26.07 -25.11
CA SER A 28 24.67 -25.14 -25.20
C SER A 28 23.48 -25.68 -24.42
N GLY A 29 22.78 -24.80 -23.75
CA GLY A 29 21.57 -25.12 -23.01
C GLY A 29 20.52 -24.06 -23.27
N THR A 30 19.25 -24.45 -23.23
CA THR A 30 18.11 -23.53 -23.28
C THR A 30 17.43 -23.52 -21.95
N LEU A 31 17.16 -22.31 -21.42
CA LEU A 31 16.35 -22.10 -20.23
C LEU A 31 15.05 -21.41 -20.68
N THR A 32 13.92 -22.06 -20.46
CA THR A 32 12.61 -21.44 -20.67
C THR A 32 12.21 -20.73 -19.41
N VAL A 33 11.97 -19.41 -19.49
CA VAL A 33 11.47 -18.59 -18.38
C VAL A 33 10.05 -18.16 -18.70
N THR A 34 9.13 -18.45 -17.79
CA THR A 34 7.72 -18.04 -17.90
C THR A 34 7.34 -17.19 -16.70
N ALA A 35 6.52 -16.17 -16.92
CA ALA A 35 5.93 -15.34 -15.87
C ALA A 35 4.50 -14.97 -16.24
N THR A 36 3.64 -14.88 -15.24
CA THR A 36 2.28 -14.36 -15.38
C THR A 36 2.21 -13.01 -14.68
N VAL A 37 1.75 -11.98 -15.39
CA VAL A 37 1.57 -10.64 -14.84
C VAL A 37 0.14 -10.51 -14.35
N ASN A 38 -0.03 -10.25 -13.04
CA ASN A 38 -1.32 -9.99 -12.40
C ASN A 38 -1.55 -8.50 -12.22
N SER A 39 -2.83 -8.07 -12.30
CA SER A 39 -3.21 -6.71 -11.88
C SER A 39 -3.08 -6.56 -10.37
N SER A 40 -2.67 -5.39 -9.92
CA SER A 40 -2.58 -5.07 -8.50
C SER A 40 -2.93 -3.62 -8.24
N ILE A 41 -3.39 -3.34 -7.02
CA ILE A 41 -3.57 -1.99 -6.49
C ILE A 41 -2.85 -1.88 -5.15
N ASN A 42 -2.40 -0.67 -4.83
CA ASN A 42 -1.74 -0.35 -3.57
C ASN A 42 -2.41 0.87 -2.96
N LEU A 43 -2.58 0.90 -1.64
CA LEU A 43 -3.12 2.00 -0.88
C LEU A 43 -2.10 2.45 0.15
N VAL A 44 -1.82 3.74 0.22
CA VAL A 44 -0.96 4.34 1.24
C VAL A 44 -1.60 5.62 1.80
N PHE A 45 -1.21 5.97 3.02
CA PHE A 45 -1.63 7.20 3.70
C PHE A 45 -0.50 8.22 3.67
N ASN A 46 -0.84 9.46 3.35
CA ASN A 46 0.08 10.59 3.41
C ASN A 46 -0.49 11.66 4.35
N SER A 47 0.39 12.51 4.88
CA SER A 47 -0.06 13.70 5.60
C SER A 47 -0.67 14.69 4.62
N ASP A 48 -1.92 15.12 4.88
CA ASP A 48 -2.52 16.23 4.17
C ASP A 48 -1.89 17.55 4.65
N ALA A 49 -1.67 18.49 3.73
CA ALA A 49 -1.03 19.77 4.04
C ALA A 49 -1.86 20.65 5.01
N ALA A 50 -3.18 20.50 5.01
CA ALA A 50 -4.10 21.19 5.92
C ALA A 50 -4.44 20.33 7.16
N GLY A 51 -3.95 19.09 7.22
CA GLY A 51 -4.24 18.11 8.27
C GLY A 51 -3.19 18.08 9.38
N VAL A 52 -3.54 17.38 10.45
CA VAL A 52 -2.57 16.98 11.47
C VAL A 52 -1.58 16.01 10.82
N PRO A 53 -0.27 16.26 10.88
CA PRO A 53 0.70 15.34 10.33
C PRO A 53 0.56 13.93 10.93
N LEU A 54 0.66 12.91 10.10
CA LEU A 54 0.72 11.54 10.57
C LEU A 54 1.93 11.36 11.50
N SER A 55 1.71 10.82 12.69
CA SER A 55 2.76 10.64 13.69
C SER A 55 3.70 9.47 13.36
N SER A 56 3.23 8.53 12.53
CA SER A 56 4.04 7.43 11.97
C SER A 56 3.38 6.85 10.71
N GLY A 57 4.15 6.13 9.90
CA GLY A 57 3.64 5.36 8.77
C GLY A 57 3.23 6.19 7.55
N ALA A 58 3.57 7.48 7.45
CA ALA A 58 3.34 8.26 6.24
C ALA A 58 4.02 7.61 5.02
N GLY A 59 3.29 7.50 3.89
CA GLY A 59 3.73 6.79 2.70
C GLY A 59 3.59 5.26 2.77
N THR A 60 2.94 4.73 3.79
CA THR A 60 2.68 3.28 3.94
C THR A 60 1.18 2.99 4.05
N ASN A 61 0.82 1.71 4.03
CA ASN A 61 -0.56 1.24 4.23
C ASN A 61 -0.96 1.11 5.71
N ALA A 62 -0.09 1.48 6.64
CA ALA A 62 -0.33 1.47 8.09
C ALA A 62 0.23 2.75 8.69
N ALA A 63 -0.65 3.71 8.99
CA ALA A 63 -0.28 5.02 9.52
C ALA A 63 -0.99 5.30 10.84
N THR A 64 -0.43 6.23 11.61
CA THR A 64 -1.02 6.70 12.86
C THR A 64 -1.35 8.19 12.75
N LEU A 65 -2.61 8.53 13.01
CA LEU A 65 -3.10 9.89 13.16
C LEU A 65 -3.37 10.16 14.64
N ALA A 66 -2.78 11.20 15.21
CA ALA A 66 -2.96 11.55 16.62
C ALA A 66 -3.56 12.96 16.74
N PHE A 67 -4.81 13.08 17.19
CA PHE A 67 -5.43 14.37 17.49
C PHE A 67 -4.82 15.06 18.72
N GLY A 68 -4.08 14.31 19.55
CA GLY A 68 -3.59 14.82 20.84
C GLY A 68 -4.72 15.06 21.83
N ASN A 69 -4.53 16.04 22.72
CA ASN A 69 -5.56 16.42 23.67
C ASN A 69 -6.63 17.26 22.99
N VAL A 70 -7.87 16.84 23.09
CA VAL A 70 -9.03 17.54 22.52
C VAL A 70 -10.04 17.90 23.61
N ALA A 71 -10.71 19.03 23.45
CA ALA A 71 -11.72 19.52 24.37
C ALA A 71 -12.82 20.25 23.63
N ALA A 72 -14.02 20.26 24.20
CA ALA A 72 -15.18 20.98 23.63
C ALA A 72 -14.96 22.49 23.54
N PHE A 73 -14.21 23.07 24.49
CA PHE A 73 -13.96 24.52 24.60
C PHE A 73 -12.49 24.79 24.84
N GLY A 74 -12.08 26.06 24.63
CA GLY A 74 -10.69 26.49 24.82
C GLY A 74 -9.82 26.27 23.57
N ALA A 75 -8.49 26.19 23.76
CA ALA A 75 -7.55 25.98 22.66
C ALA A 75 -7.67 24.55 22.09
N ILE A 76 -7.43 24.44 20.79
CA ILE A 76 -7.37 23.16 20.07
C ILE A 76 -6.04 23.08 19.31
N GLY A 77 -5.58 21.86 19.02
CA GLY A 77 -4.37 21.62 18.23
C GLY A 77 -4.45 22.24 16.84
N ALA A 78 -3.29 22.58 16.29
CA ALA A 78 -3.21 23.06 14.91
C ALA A 78 -3.76 22.02 13.93
N ASN A 79 -4.37 22.49 12.83
CA ASN A 79 -4.93 21.66 11.76
C ASN A 79 -6.07 20.72 12.20
N ILE A 80 -6.67 21.01 13.33
CA ILE A 80 -7.91 20.34 13.80
C ILE A 80 -9.05 21.33 13.69
N THR A 81 -10.11 20.89 13.04
CA THR A 81 -11.39 21.60 13.04
C THR A 81 -12.25 21.06 14.17
N ARG A 82 -12.94 21.96 14.91
CA ARG A 82 -13.87 21.58 15.96
C ARG A 82 -15.25 22.20 15.71
N THR A 83 -16.26 21.36 15.83
CA THR A 83 -17.66 21.78 15.85
C THR A 83 -18.30 21.35 17.15
N VAL A 84 -19.02 22.27 17.84
CA VAL A 84 -19.68 22.00 19.13
C VAL A 84 -21.18 22.01 18.94
N VAL A 85 -21.85 20.94 19.39
CA VAL A 85 -23.29 20.88 19.56
C VAL A 85 -23.59 21.15 21.02
N ALA A 86 -24.15 22.34 21.28
CA ALA A 86 -24.34 22.86 22.65
C ALA A 86 -25.09 21.85 23.53
N GLY A 87 -24.53 21.60 24.72
CA GLY A 87 -25.11 20.72 25.72
C GLY A 87 -25.04 19.23 25.42
N THR A 88 -24.45 18.81 24.28
CA THR A 88 -24.53 17.41 23.84
C THR A 88 -23.16 16.80 23.55
N SER A 89 -22.42 17.37 22.59
CA SER A 89 -21.18 16.77 22.06
C SER A 89 -20.30 17.80 21.36
N PHE A 90 -19.11 17.39 21.01
CA PHE A 90 -18.27 18.09 20.06
C PHE A 90 -17.63 17.12 19.07
N THR A 91 -17.39 17.58 17.86
CA THR A 91 -16.70 16.82 16.82
C THR A 91 -15.35 17.45 16.57
N VAL A 92 -14.30 16.66 16.54
CA VAL A 92 -12.99 17.05 16.04
C VAL A 92 -12.70 16.35 14.74
N SER A 93 -12.11 17.05 13.77
CA SER A 93 -11.77 16.48 12.48
C SER A 93 -10.48 17.06 11.92
N THR A 94 -9.83 16.27 11.09
CA THR A 94 -8.63 16.66 10.33
C THR A 94 -8.59 15.86 9.02
N PRO A 95 -8.11 16.43 7.91
CA PRO A 95 -7.92 15.69 6.68
C PRO A 95 -6.66 14.81 6.72
N VAL A 96 -6.72 13.70 5.98
CA VAL A 96 -5.62 12.77 5.69
C VAL A 96 -5.67 12.43 4.21
N ASP A 97 -4.52 12.41 3.56
CA ASP A 97 -4.42 12.00 2.16
C ASP A 97 -4.39 10.47 2.02
N VAL A 98 -5.31 9.94 1.22
CA VAL A 98 -5.32 8.53 0.81
C VAL A 98 -4.89 8.46 -0.66
N LEU A 99 -3.80 7.78 -0.94
CA LEU A 99 -3.29 7.56 -2.29
C LEU A 99 -3.50 6.10 -2.69
N VAL A 100 -4.26 5.88 -3.76
CA VAL A 100 -4.41 4.55 -4.36
C VAL A 100 -3.71 4.55 -5.72
N THR A 101 -2.79 3.61 -5.92
CA THR A 101 -2.08 3.39 -7.18
C THR A 101 -2.43 2.03 -7.76
N LYS A 102 -2.25 1.86 -9.07
CA LYS A 102 -2.51 0.59 -9.77
C LYS A 102 -1.33 0.19 -10.64
N ALA A 103 -1.17 -1.11 -10.84
CA ALA A 103 -0.27 -1.69 -11.84
C ALA A 103 -1.00 -2.80 -12.60
N ASN A 104 -0.81 -2.83 -13.94
CA ASN A 104 -1.35 -3.84 -14.84
C ASN A 104 -2.89 -4.02 -14.73
N SER A 105 -3.62 -2.94 -14.42
CA SER A 105 -5.07 -2.92 -14.32
C SER A 105 -5.67 -1.99 -15.37
N SER A 106 -6.69 -2.45 -16.08
CA SER A 106 -7.48 -1.65 -17.03
C SER A 106 -8.58 -0.82 -16.34
N SER A 107 -8.84 -1.03 -15.06
CA SER A 107 -9.85 -0.29 -14.32
C SER A 107 -9.58 1.22 -14.37
N ALA A 108 -10.61 2.02 -14.67
CA ALA A 108 -10.50 3.47 -14.75
C ALA A 108 -10.48 4.13 -13.35
N ASN A 109 -11.16 3.53 -12.37
CA ASN A 109 -11.32 4.07 -11.02
C ASN A 109 -11.42 2.94 -9.98
N TYR A 110 -11.46 3.32 -8.71
CA TYR A 110 -11.61 2.41 -7.59
C TYR A 110 -12.77 2.82 -6.67
N THR A 111 -13.27 1.85 -5.92
CA THR A 111 -14.15 2.09 -4.77
C THR A 111 -13.31 2.05 -3.50
N LEU A 112 -13.42 3.10 -2.66
CA LEU A 112 -12.81 3.18 -1.33
C LEU A 112 -13.89 2.95 -0.27
N LYS A 113 -13.63 2.05 0.66
CA LYS A 113 -14.47 1.80 1.83
C LYS A 113 -13.66 1.96 3.11
N ALA A 114 -14.35 2.31 4.20
CA ALA A 114 -13.78 2.41 5.53
C ALA A 114 -14.66 1.69 6.57
N GLN A 115 -14.03 1.09 7.58
CA GLN A 115 -14.69 0.36 8.65
C GLN A 115 -13.89 0.52 9.94
N LEU A 116 -14.57 0.66 11.09
CA LEU A 116 -13.88 0.59 12.39
C LEU A 116 -13.38 -0.82 12.67
N GLY A 117 -12.19 -0.92 13.25
CA GLY A 117 -11.61 -2.19 13.68
C GLY A 117 -12.30 -2.78 14.92
N ALA A 118 -12.81 -1.92 15.80
CA ALA A 118 -13.55 -2.31 16.99
C ALA A 118 -14.80 -1.43 17.17
N ALA A 119 -15.83 -1.98 17.80
CA ALA A 119 -17.02 -1.22 18.15
C ALA A 119 -16.66 -0.14 19.18
N ASP A 120 -17.21 1.07 18.97
CA ASP A 120 -17.17 2.16 19.94
C ASP A 120 -18.62 2.52 20.28
N ALA A 121 -19.01 2.27 21.51
CA ALA A 121 -20.38 2.51 21.95
C ALA A 121 -20.61 3.96 22.41
N THR A 122 -19.55 4.72 22.61
CA THR A 122 -19.61 6.08 23.17
C THR A 122 -19.41 7.12 22.10
N ASN A 123 -18.37 6.97 21.27
CA ASN A 123 -18.00 7.95 20.27
C ASN A 123 -18.51 7.58 18.88
N THR A 124 -18.79 8.57 18.05
CA THR A 124 -19.17 8.37 16.65
C THR A 124 -17.99 8.72 15.77
N TRP A 125 -17.63 7.82 14.85
CA TRP A 125 -16.53 7.97 13.92
C TRP A 125 -17.04 8.20 12.51
N ALA A 126 -16.38 9.08 11.77
CA ALA A 126 -16.72 9.33 10.38
C ALA A 126 -15.48 9.53 9.51
N VAL A 127 -15.61 9.15 8.24
CA VAL A 127 -14.63 9.41 7.17
C VAL A 127 -15.35 10.11 6.04
N ALA A 128 -14.83 11.25 5.59
CA ALA A 128 -15.45 12.08 4.54
C ALA A 128 -16.94 12.37 4.80
N GLY A 129 -17.32 12.58 6.08
CA GLY A 129 -18.69 12.80 6.50
C GLY A 129 -19.59 11.55 6.59
N ASN A 130 -19.10 10.39 6.15
CA ASN A 130 -19.82 9.12 6.26
C ASN A 130 -19.53 8.48 7.62
N THR A 131 -20.58 8.22 8.41
CA THR A 131 -20.43 7.47 9.66
C THR A 131 -19.93 6.05 9.37
N ILE A 132 -18.92 5.64 10.11
CA ILE A 132 -18.32 4.30 10.02
C ILE A 132 -18.53 3.53 11.32
N THR A 133 -18.75 2.24 11.21
CA THR A 133 -18.96 1.32 12.34
C THR A 133 -18.10 0.07 12.17
N SER A 134 -18.02 -0.77 13.20
CA SER A 134 -17.37 -2.07 13.11
C SER A 134 -18.23 -3.15 12.44
N ALA A 135 -19.55 -2.92 12.31
CA ALA A 135 -20.49 -3.91 11.79
C ALA A 135 -20.35 -4.11 10.27
N ALA A 136 -20.13 -3.03 9.52
CA ALA A 136 -20.00 -3.07 8.06
C ALA A 136 -19.12 -1.92 7.54
N ALA A 137 -18.45 -2.16 6.43
CA ALA A 137 -17.67 -1.13 5.75
C ALA A 137 -18.59 -0.15 5.01
N SER A 138 -18.41 1.15 5.27
CA SER A 138 -19.10 2.24 4.58
C SER A 138 -18.34 2.63 3.31
N THR A 139 -19.05 2.89 2.21
CA THR A 139 -18.43 3.40 0.99
C THR A 139 -18.11 4.89 1.15
N ILE A 140 -16.85 5.24 0.99
CA ILE A 140 -16.34 6.62 1.04
C ILE A 140 -16.43 7.26 -0.35
N THR A 141 -15.92 6.56 -1.36
CA THR A 141 -16.11 6.93 -2.76
C THR A 141 -16.25 5.71 -3.63
N SER A 142 -17.04 5.78 -4.70
CA SER A 142 -17.19 4.71 -5.71
C SER A 142 -16.43 4.99 -7.01
N THR A 143 -15.82 6.17 -7.15
CA THR A 143 -15.15 6.64 -8.38
C THR A 143 -13.81 7.30 -8.08
N GLY A 144 -13.03 6.73 -7.14
CA GLY A 144 -11.72 7.25 -6.77
C GLY A 144 -10.73 7.23 -7.94
N THR A 145 -9.91 8.26 -8.06
CA THR A 145 -8.92 8.41 -9.13
C THR A 145 -7.57 7.87 -8.68
N TYR A 146 -6.98 6.98 -9.47
CA TYR A 146 -5.65 6.43 -9.21
C TYR A 146 -4.55 7.48 -9.39
N GLY A 147 -3.50 7.37 -8.56
CA GLY A 147 -2.27 8.15 -8.72
C GLY A 147 -2.34 9.58 -8.21
N SER A 148 -3.43 9.96 -7.54
CA SER A 148 -3.58 11.26 -6.87
C SER A 148 -3.99 11.07 -5.41
N ASN A 149 -3.53 11.96 -4.54
CA ASN A 149 -4.01 12.01 -3.16
C ASN A 149 -5.51 12.41 -3.15
N ALA A 150 -6.31 11.63 -2.42
CA ALA A 150 -7.67 11.98 -2.06
C ALA A 150 -7.66 12.45 -0.60
N SER A 151 -8.02 13.70 -0.36
CA SER A 151 -8.08 14.27 0.99
C SER A 151 -9.38 13.81 1.66
N GLU A 152 -9.24 12.96 2.67
CA GLU A 152 -10.36 12.36 3.41
C GLU A 152 -10.40 12.89 4.84
N SER A 153 -11.49 13.57 5.21
CA SER A 153 -11.66 14.07 6.58
C SER A 153 -11.93 12.93 7.53
N ILE A 154 -11.09 12.78 8.54
CA ILE A 154 -11.29 11.85 9.67
C ILE A 154 -11.92 12.63 10.82
N ALA A 155 -13.04 12.18 11.34
CA ALA A 155 -13.77 12.86 12.39
C ALA A 155 -14.16 11.92 13.54
N ILE A 156 -14.15 12.47 14.77
CA ILE A 156 -14.63 11.82 15.99
C ILE A 156 -15.60 12.77 16.66
N THR A 157 -16.85 12.32 16.88
CA THR A 157 -17.83 13.03 17.71
C THR A 157 -17.81 12.44 19.10
N ILE A 158 -17.54 13.27 20.09
CA ILE A 158 -17.33 12.93 21.49
C ILE A 158 -18.47 13.54 22.31
N PRO A 159 -19.28 12.75 23.01
CA PRO A 159 -20.36 13.27 23.86
C PRO A 159 -19.79 13.96 25.10
N PHE A 160 -20.49 14.94 25.65
CA PHE A 160 -20.09 15.64 26.88
C PHE A 160 -20.14 14.74 28.13
N THR A 161 -20.73 13.54 27.99
CA THR A 161 -20.74 12.51 29.03
C THR A 161 -19.46 11.69 29.10
N GLU A 162 -18.57 11.82 28.07
CA GLU A 162 -17.26 11.16 28.10
C GLU A 162 -16.40 11.74 29.25
N ALA A 163 -15.79 10.84 30.03
CA ALA A 163 -15.03 11.28 31.18
C ALA A 163 -13.74 12.01 30.78
N SER A 164 -13.38 13.03 31.56
CA SER A 164 -12.11 13.74 31.33
C SER A 164 -10.92 12.80 31.53
N GLY A 165 -9.97 12.84 30.61
CA GLY A 165 -8.77 11.99 30.63
C GLY A 165 -8.97 10.60 29.99
N THR A 166 -10.17 10.31 29.45
CA THR A 166 -10.37 9.07 28.68
C THR A 166 -9.50 9.07 27.43
N ALA A 167 -8.75 7.99 27.24
CA ALA A 167 -8.01 7.76 26.00
C ALA A 167 -8.95 7.17 24.95
N ILE A 168 -9.22 7.93 23.89
CA ILE A 168 -10.02 7.49 22.73
C ILE A 168 -9.06 6.98 21.65
N SER A 169 -9.21 5.70 21.29
CA SER A 169 -8.40 5.08 20.24
C SER A 169 -9.22 4.03 19.50
N ASN A 170 -9.10 4.01 18.19
CA ASN A 170 -9.65 2.97 17.33
C ASN A 170 -8.80 2.83 16.06
N THR A 171 -8.96 1.72 15.35
CA THR A 171 -8.37 1.52 14.02
C THR A 171 -9.45 1.75 12.96
N ILE A 172 -9.11 2.46 11.90
CA ILE A 172 -9.96 2.57 10.71
C ILE A 172 -9.33 1.73 9.60
N ASN A 173 -10.01 0.66 9.21
CA ASN A 173 -9.59 -0.21 8.13
C ASN A 173 -10.11 0.35 6.80
N PHE A 174 -9.22 0.75 5.92
CA PHE A 174 -9.54 1.19 4.57
C PHE A 174 -9.35 0.04 3.58
N THR A 175 -10.28 -0.09 2.64
CA THR A 175 -10.21 -1.06 1.55
C THR A 175 -10.47 -0.36 0.23
N ALA A 176 -9.51 -0.43 -0.69
CA ALA A 176 -9.67 -0.01 -2.07
C ALA A 176 -9.91 -1.23 -2.96
N THR A 177 -10.87 -1.14 -3.86
CA THR A 177 -11.20 -2.19 -4.83
C THR A 177 -11.27 -1.58 -6.22
N SER A 178 -10.59 -2.16 -7.19
CA SER A 178 -10.70 -1.75 -8.61
C SER A 178 -12.11 -2.07 -9.13
N ASN A 179 -12.70 -1.11 -9.87
CA ASN A 179 -14.05 -1.26 -10.46
C ASN A 179 -14.00 -1.96 -11.80
#